data_197bdc13de656f6419de5dc4767edb26
#
_entry.id   197bdc13de656f6419de5dc4767edb26
#
_cell.length_a   1.000
_cell.length_b   1.000
_cell.length_c   1.000
_cell.angle_alpha   90.00
_cell.angle_beta   90.00
_cell.angle_gamma   90.00
#
_symmetry.space_group_name_H-M   'P 1'
#
loop_
_entity.id
_entity.type
_entity.pdbx_description
1 polymer ?
#
loop_
_entity_poly.entity_id
_entity_poly.type
_entity_poly.pdbx_seq_one_letter_code
_entity_poly.pdbx_strand_id
1 'polypeptide(L)'
;MTRADTIKLGKKDRAIDVMQAPIRLIATRWLYDRATRTLFSSDMFTHVWRDSQNGPWIVTEADNDPTSPRDIRSFLLNTRYWWLEGAPTDSIRRGIGNVFDTYDVETIAPGYGCILRGRNVVARHYRMLDEILKGLDRSVAVSRYVGRDEER
;
A
#
# COMPACT_ATOMS: atom_id res chain seq x y z
N MET A 1 5.88 4.65 16.58
CA MET A 1 5.04 3.48 16.28
C MET A 1 3.61 3.77 16.74
N THR A 2 2.67 3.99 15.82
CA THR A 2 1.28 4.23 16.18
C THR A 2 0.71 2.90 16.70
N ARG A 3 0.28 2.88 17.95
CA ARG A 3 -0.28 1.68 18.58
C ARG A 3 -1.50 1.24 17.77
N ALA A 4 -1.50 0.02 17.27
CA ALA A 4 -2.67 -0.54 16.61
C ALA A 4 -3.74 -0.81 17.66
N ASP A 5 -4.95 -0.35 17.42
CA ASP A 5 -6.10 -0.75 18.23
C ASP A 5 -6.47 -2.18 17.82
N THR A 6 -7.01 -2.98 18.75
CA THR A 6 -7.41 -4.35 18.46
C THR A 6 -8.89 -4.53 18.67
N ILE A 7 -9.58 -5.03 17.65
CA ILE A 7 -11.01 -5.38 17.73
C ILE A 7 -11.13 -6.90 17.89
N LYS A 8 -11.79 -7.34 18.95
CA LYS A 8 -12.11 -8.75 19.15
C LYS A 8 -13.40 -9.10 18.41
N LEU A 9 -13.37 -10.20 17.66
CA LEU A 9 -14.52 -10.66 16.87
C LEU A 9 -15.10 -11.95 17.46
N GLY A 10 -16.39 -11.89 17.82
CA GLY A 10 -17.16 -13.06 18.26
C GLY A 10 -16.70 -13.67 19.59
N LYS A 11 -17.10 -14.93 19.82
CA LYS A 11 -16.79 -15.69 21.04
C LYS A 11 -15.42 -16.42 21.00
N LYS A 12 -14.79 -16.50 19.85
CA LYS A 12 -13.45 -17.06 19.65
C LYS A 12 -12.44 -15.92 19.71
N ASP A 13 -11.25 -16.16 20.25
CA ASP A 13 -10.18 -15.15 20.41
C ASP A 13 -9.62 -14.62 19.07
N ARG A 14 -10.49 -14.40 18.07
CA ARG A 14 -10.13 -13.78 16.81
C ARG A 14 -10.02 -12.29 17.01
N ALA A 15 -8.90 -11.76 16.63
CA ALA A 15 -8.60 -10.34 16.76
C ALA A 15 -8.18 -9.75 15.39
N ILE A 16 -8.66 -8.54 15.14
CA ILE A 16 -8.24 -7.73 14.00
C ILE A 16 -7.51 -6.51 14.55
N ASP A 17 -6.30 -6.29 14.09
CA ASP A 17 -5.56 -5.07 14.39
C ASP A 17 -6.02 -3.96 13.46
N VAL A 18 -6.27 -2.80 14.04
CA VAL A 18 -6.70 -1.58 13.33
C VAL A 18 -5.57 -0.57 13.39
N MET A 19 -5.09 -0.14 12.26
CA MET A 19 -3.99 0.81 12.17
C MET A 19 -4.35 1.99 11.26
N GLN A 20 -3.69 3.11 11.46
CA GLN A 20 -3.81 4.23 10.55
C GLN A 20 -3.13 3.90 9.23
N ALA A 21 -3.82 4.11 8.10
CA ALA A 21 -3.22 3.94 6.78
C ALA A 21 -2.01 4.88 6.62
N PRO A 22 -0.84 4.37 6.19
CA PRO A 22 0.36 5.20 5.98
C PRO A 22 0.17 6.25 4.88
N ILE A 23 -0.70 5.96 3.92
CA ILE A 23 -1.10 6.87 2.85
C ILE A 23 -2.62 6.97 2.81
N ARG A 24 -3.13 8.19 2.71
CA ARG A 24 -4.58 8.44 2.76
C ARG A 24 -4.94 9.80 2.20
N LEU A 25 -6.12 9.89 1.60
CA LEU A 25 -6.76 11.15 1.23
C LEU A 25 -7.73 11.63 2.30
N ILE A 26 -8.37 10.68 2.99
CA ILE A 26 -9.34 10.89 4.08
C ILE A 26 -8.92 10.04 5.28
N ALA A 27 -9.68 10.10 6.38
CA ALA A 27 -9.43 9.28 7.56
C ALA A 27 -9.64 7.79 7.25
N THR A 28 -8.61 7.14 6.72
CA THR A 28 -8.62 5.74 6.31
C THR A 28 -7.89 4.88 7.34
N ARG A 29 -8.41 3.69 7.59
CA ARG A 29 -7.78 2.67 8.41
C ARG A 29 -7.42 1.47 7.57
N TRP A 30 -6.28 0.86 7.88
CA TRP A 30 -5.95 -0.49 7.45
C TRP A 30 -6.28 -1.46 8.56
N LEU A 31 -6.66 -2.67 8.18
CA LEU A 31 -6.98 -3.73 9.12
C LEU A 31 -6.09 -4.93 8.83
N TYR A 32 -5.65 -5.62 9.88
CA TYR A 32 -4.92 -6.86 9.72
C TYR A 32 -5.58 -7.99 10.52
N ASP A 33 -6.01 -9.02 9.81
CA ASP A 33 -6.52 -10.25 10.42
C ASP A 33 -5.39 -11.24 10.64
N ARG A 34 -5.03 -11.44 11.90
CA ARG A 34 -3.95 -12.35 12.29
C ARG A 34 -4.26 -13.81 11.95
N ALA A 35 -5.53 -14.22 11.98
CA ALA A 35 -5.93 -15.59 11.71
C ALA A 35 -5.75 -16.01 10.26
N THR A 36 -5.97 -15.08 9.33
CA THR A 36 -5.86 -15.31 7.88
C THR A 36 -4.64 -14.63 7.27
N ARG A 37 -3.84 -13.89 8.07
CA ARG A 37 -2.70 -13.09 7.63
C ARG A 37 -3.06 -12.16 6.46
N THR A 38 -4.25 -11.57 6.56
CA THR A 38 -4.81 -10.70 5.53
C THR A 38 -4.73 -9.24 5.94
N LEU A 39 -4.10 -8.44 5.10
CA LEU A 39 -4.09 -6.98 5.19
C LEU A 39 -5.23 -6.42 4.32
N PHE A 40 -6.17 -5.72 4.94
CA PHE A 40 -7.19 -4.93 4.25
C PHE A 40 -6.67 -3.51 4.07
N SER A 41 -6.32 -3.14 2.85
CA SER A 41 -5.54 -1.93 2.55
C SER A 41 -6.36 -0.77 1.99
N SER A 42 -7.70 -0.87 2.02
CA SER A 42 -8.58 0.18 1.49
C SER A 42 -8.20 0.59 0.07
N ASP A 43 -7.84 1.84 -0.16
CA ASP A 43 -7.52 2.39 -1.49
C ASP A 43 -6.12 2.04 -2.00
N MET A 44 -5.26 1.43 -1.17
CA MET A 44 -3.94 0.98 -1.62
C MET A 44 -3.96 -0.43 -2.19
N PHE A 45 -3.01 -0.71 -3.10
CA PHE A 45 -2.90 -1.98 -3.82
C PHE A 45 -4.09 -2.29 -4.73
N THR A 46 -4.83 -1.28 -5.15
CA THR A 46 -6.01 -1.39 -6.02
C THR A 46 -5.68 -1.34 -7.52
N HIS A 47 -4.41 -1.49 -7.87
CA HIS A 47 -3.90 -1.29 -9.22
C HIS A 47 -3.98 -2.54 -10.13
N VAL A 48 -4.44 -3.66 -9.62
CA VAL A 48 -4.62 -4.88 -10.42
C VAL A 48 -6.08 -5.08 -10.76
N TRP A 49 -6.38 -5.14 -12.05
CA TRP A 49 -7.71 -5.30 -12.59
C TRP A 49 -7.77 -6.45 -13.57
N ARG A 50 -8.96 -6.95 -13.83
CA ARG A 50 -9.24 -7.95 -14.87
C ARG A 50 -10.19 -7.36 -15.88
N ASP A 51 -10.01 -7.71 -17.14
CA ASP A 51 -10.88 -7.28 -18.23
C ASP A 51 -12.25 -8.00 -18.18
N SER A 52 -12.32 -9.16 -17.55
CA SER A 52 -13.55 -9.92 -17.37
C SER A 52 -14.28 -9.51 -16.10
N GLN A 53 -15.57 -9.22 -16.21
CA GLN A 53 -16.47 -8.97 -15.07
C GLN A 53 -16.70 -10.22 -14.20
N ASN A 54 -16.41 -11.40 -14.73
CA ASN A 54 -16.63 -12.68 -14.05
C ASN A 54 -15.42 -13.15 -13.22
N GLY A 55 -14.35 -12.34 -13.16
CA GLY A 55 -13.11 -12.67 -12.46
C GLY A 55 -12.21 -13.64 -13.25
N PRO A 56 -11.34 -14.38 -12.57
CA PRO A 56 -11.15 -14.44 -11.11
C PRO A 56 -10.60 -13.12 -10.51
N TRP A 57 -11.12 -12.73 -9.36
CA TRP A 57 -10.73 -11.50 -8.66
C TRP A 57 -9.60 -11.72 -7.65
N ILE A 58 -8.85 -12.81 -7.82
CA ILE A 58 -7.71 -13.17 -6.98
C ILE A 58 -6.52 -13.42 -7.89
N VAL A 59 -5.39 -12.81 -7.56
CA VAL A 59 -4.09 -13.06 -8.18
C VAL A 59 -3.28 -13.94 -7.24
N THR A 60 -2.80 -15.07 -7.75
CA THR A 60 -1.96 -16.04 -7.03
C THR A 60 -0.61 -16.20 -7.73
N GLU A 61 0.30 -16.96 -7.15
CA GLU A 61 1.60 -17.29 -7.75
C GLU A 61 1.46 -18.10 -9.06
N ALA A 62 0.34 -18.82 -9.23
CA ALA A 62 0.06 -19.58 -10.44
C ALA A 62 -0.40 -18.69 -11.61
N ASP A 63 -0.83 -17.45 -11.31
CA ASP A 63 -1.26 -16.51 -12.35
C ASP A 63 -0.03 -15.84 -12.96
N ASN A 64 -0.03 -15.74 -14.29
CA ASN A 64 0.95 -14.94 -15.01
C ASN A 64 0.53 -13.45 -14.93
N ASP A 65 0.75 -12.84 -13.76
CA ASP A 65 0.41 -11.44 -13.55
C ASP A 65 1.42 -10.51 -14.26
N PRO A 66 0.98 -9.79 -15.31
CA PRO A 66 1.84 -8.92 -16.11
C PRO A 66 2.12 -7.56 -15.47
N THR A 67 1.56 -7.28 -14.29
CA THR A 67 1.67 -5.96 -13.64
C THR A 67 3.13 -5.54 -13.49
N SER A 68 3.44 -4.37 -13.99
CA SER A 68 4.77 -3.76 -13.95
C SER A 68 4.80 -2.52 -13.04
N PRO A 69 6.00 -2.05 -12.63
CA PRO A 69 6.14 -0.78 -11.91
C PRO A 69 5.53 0.41 -12.67
N ARG A 70 5.61 0.40 -14.01
CA ARG A 70 5.01 1.44 -14.86
C ARG A 70 3.49 1.49 -14.72
N ASP A 71 2.85 0.32 -14.67
CA ASP A 71 1.38 0.23 -14.53
C ASP A 71 0.94 0.75 -13.18
N ILE A 72 1.64 0.38 -12.11
CA ILE A 72 1.35 0.85 -10.75
C ILE A 72 1.57 2.37 -10.66
N ARG A 73 2.69 2.89 -11.18
CA ARG A 73 2.97 4.32 -11.19
C ARG A 73 1.88 5.08 -11.96
N SER A 74 1.53 4.61 -13.15
CA SER A 74 0.48 5.20 -13.97
C SER A 74 -0.86 5.21 -13.23
N PHE A 75 -1.22 4.10 -12.61
CA PHE A 75 -2.45 4.00 -11.83
C PHE A 75 -2.47 5.02 -10.66
N LEU A 76 -1.40 5.09 -9.88
CA LEU A 76 -1.31 6.01 -8.74
C LEU A 76 -1.45 7.46 -9.19
N LEU A 77 -0.67 7.89 -10.18
CA LEU A 77 -0.59 9.30 -10.58
C LEU A 77 -1.78 9.76 -11.44
N ASN A 78 -2.45 8.86 -12.12
CA ASN A 78 -3.65 9.18 -12.91
C ASN A 78 -4.97 9.00 -12.15
N THR A 79 -4.91 8.60 -10.86
CA THR A 79 -6.09 8.40 -10.02
C THR A 79 -6.05 9.28 -8.76
N ARG A 80 -6.25 8.68 -7.60
CA ARG A 80 -6.39 9.39 -6.32
C ARG A 80 -5.10 9.94 -5.75
N TYR A 81 -3.94 9.44 -6.21
CA TYR A 81 -2.63 9.74 -5.64
C TYR A 81 -1.75 10.60 -6.55
N TRP A 82 -2.35 11.37 -7.48
CA TRP A 82 -1.64 12.27 -8.39
C TRP A 82 -0.69 13.24 -7.68
N TRP A 83 -1.02 13.63 -6.46
CA TRP A 83 -0.22 14.54 -5.63
C TRP A 83 1.11 13.95 -5.15
N LEU A 84 1.30 12.63 -5.24
CA LEU A 84 2.57 11.98 -4.88
C LEU A 84 3.74 12.46 -5.71
N GLU A 85 3.51 12.93 -6.93
CA GLU A 85 4.57 13.41 -7.82
C GLU A 85 5.32 14.64 -7.29
N GLY A 86 4.70 15.42 -6.41
CA GLY A 86 5.32 16.56 -5.74
C GLY A 86 5.57 16.40 -4.25
N ALA A 87 5.29 15.22 -3.69
CA ALA A 87 5.29 15.01 -2.26
C ALA A 87 6.62 14.44 -1.72
N PRO A 88 6.96 14.70 -0.45
CA PRO A 88 7.98 13.95 0.28
C PRO A 88 7.45 12.56 0.62
N THR A 89 7.70 11.57 -0.23
CA THR A 89 7.13 10.22 -0.11
C THR A 89 7.89 9.31 0.83
N ASP A 90 9.07 9.67 1.31
CA ASP A 90 9.89 8.84 2.19
C ASP A 90 9.18 8.46 3.50
N SER A 91 8.43 9.38 4.10
CA SER A 91 7.65 9.09 5.32
C SER A 91 6.52 8.08 5.06
N ILE A 92 5.87 8.17 3.90
CA ILE A 92 4.83 7.23 3.45
C ILE A 92 5.45 5.85 3.25
N ARG A 93 6.56 5.79 2.54
CA ARG A 93 7.32 4.58 2.25
C ARG A 93 7.73 3.84 3.53
N ARG A 94 8.32 4.59 4.51
CA ARG A 94 8.64 4.03 5.83
C ARG A 94 7.40 3.55 6.57
N GLY A 95 6.30 4.29 6.50
CA GLY A 95 5.04 3.90 7.13
C GLY A 95 4.50 2.58 6.58
N ILE A 96 4.54 2.39 5.26
CA ILE A 96 4.15 1.13 4.60
C ILE A 96 5.13 0.01 4.99
N GLY A 97 6.45 0.26 4.92
CA GLY A 97 7.47 -0.71 5.30
C GLY A 97 7.28 -1.23 6.73
N ASN A 98 7.02 -0.36 7.69
CA ASN A 98 6.75 -0.74 9.08
C ASN A 98 5.55 -1.70 9.22
N VAL A 99 4.54 -1.61 8.35
CA VAL A 99 3.42 -2.56 8.36
C VAL A 99 3.90 -3.94 7.93
N PHE A 100 4.65 -4.04 6.84
CA PHE A 100 5.17 -5.31 6.33
C PHE A 100 6.27 -5.92 7.22
N ASP A 101 7.01 -5.10 7.96
CA ASP A 101 8.00 -5.56 8.94
C ASP A 101 7.32 -6.08 10.23
N THR A 102 6.14 -5.53 10.55
CA THR A 102 5.40 -5.89 11.77
C THR A 102 4.49 -7.10 11.57
N TYR A 103 3.90 -7.23 10.39
CA TYR A 103 2.88 -8.22 10.09
C TYR A 103 3.32 -9.19 8.98
N ASP A 104 3.11 -10.47 9.23
CA ASP A 104 3.34 -11.52 8.24
C ASP A 104 2.17 -11.57 7.23
N VAL A 105 2.22 -10.71 6.23
CA VAL A 105 1.14 -10.54 5.25
C VAL A 105 1.23 -11.62 4.16
N GLU A 106 0.24 -12.50 4.11
CA GLU A 106 0.07 -13.51 3.03
C GLU A 106 -0.95 -13.10 1.98
N THR A 107 -1.87 -12.20 2.36
CA THR A 107 -2.92 -11.74 1.46
C THR A 107 -3.11 -10.24 1.63
N ILE A 108 -3.24 -9.51 0.51
CA ILE A 108 -3.72 -8.13 0.51
C ILE A 108 -5.11 -8.12 -0.10
N ALA A 109 -6.09 -7.64 0.65
CA ALA A 109 -7.46 -7.43 0.21
C ALA A 109 -7.74 -5.92 0.12
N PRO A 110 -7.59 -5.32 -1.06
CA PRO A 110 -7.89 -3.91 -1.27
C PRO A 110 -9.39 -3.66 -1.30
N GLY A 111 -9.81 -2.40 -1.24
CA GLY A 111 -11.22 -2.01 -1.29
C GLY A 111 -11.88 -2.26 -2.65
N TYR A 112 -11.09 -2.39 -3.72
CA TYR A 112 -11.51 -2.71 -5.09
C TYR A 112 -10.31 -3.23 -5.88
N GLY A 113 -10.54 -3.74 -7.10
CA GLY A 113 -9.52 -4.47 -7.86
C GLY A 113 -9.35 -5.91 -7.37
N CYS A 114 -8.23 -6.53 -7.72
CA CYS A 114 -7.96 -7.92 -7.37
C CYS A 114 -7.35 -8.08 -5.98
N ILE A 115 -7.72 -9.15 -5.30
CA ILE A 115 -7.03 -9.63 -4.10
C ILE A 115 -5.68 -10.23 -4.51
N LEU A 116 -4.62 -9.86 -3.82
CA LEU A 116 -3.28 -10.40 -4.02
C LEU A 116 -3.04 -11.49 -2.97
N ARG A 117 -2.85 -12.75 -3.40
CA ARG A 117 -2.70 -13.89 -2.50
C ARG A 117 -1.40 -14.65 -2.75
N GLY A 118 -0.68 -14.90 -1.69
CA GLY A 118 0.62 -15.58 -1.67
C GLY A 118 1.75 -14.62 -1.32
N ARG A 119 2.70 -15.12 -0.51
CA ARG A 119 3.82 -14.29 0.00
C ARG A 119 4.65 -13.68 -1.11
N ASN A 120 4.90 -14.42 -2.18
CA ASN A 120 5.71 -13.94 -3.30
C ASN A 120 4.97 -12.87 -4.10
N VAL A 121 3.64 -13.02 -4.32
CA VAL A 121 2.80 -12.02 -4.97
C VAL A 121 2.77 -10.74 -4.14
N VAL A 122 2.47 -10.86 -2.85
CA VAL A 122 2.45 -9.73 -1.91
C VAL A 122 3.79 -9.00 -1.88
N ALA A 123 4.89 -9.74 -1.71
CA ALA A 123 6.23 -9.16 -1.67
C ALA A 123 6.63 -8.47 -2.98
N ARG A 124 6.21 -9.03 -4.14
CA ARG A 124 6.45 -8.44 -5.45
C ARG A 124 5.73 -7.08 -5.57
N HIS A 125 4.43 -7.04 -5.27
CA HIS A 125 3.65 -5.80 -5.37
C HIS A 125 4.10 -4.74 -4.37
N TYR A 126 4.46 -5.15 -3.14
CA TYR A 126 5.04 -4.23 -2.16
C TYR A 126 6.35 -3.63 -2.65
N ARG A 127 7.29 -4.43 -3.18
CA ARG A 127 8.57 -3.92 -3.70
C ARG A 127 8.39 -2.95 -4.86
N MET A 128 7.51 -3.26 -5.80
CA MET A 128 7.21 -2.35 -6.91
C MET A 128 6.67 -1.01 -6.41
N LEU A 129 5.78 -1.03 -5.43
CA LEU A 129 5.24 0.19 -4.81
C LEU A 129 6.34 0.99 -4.07
N ASP A 130 7.21 0.31 -3.30
CA ASP A 130 8.32 0.94 -2.58
C ASP A 130 9.30 1.64 -3.54
N GLU A 131 9.66 0.99 -4.65
CA GLU A 131 10.52 1.56 -5.69
C GLU A 131 9.89 2.80 -6.34
N ILE A 132 8.59 2.78 -6.61
CA ILE A 132 7.87 3.93 -7.17
C ILE A 132 7.88 5.10 -6.20
N LEU A 133 7.53 4.86 -4.94
CA LEU A 133 7.51 5.90 -3.92
C LEU A 133 8.92 6.50 -3.71
N LYS A 134 9.96 5.67 -3.75
CA LYS A 134 11.35 6.11 -3.70
C LYS A 134 11.70 7.02 -4.88
N GLY A 135 11.27 6.67 -6.09
CA GLY A 135 11.51 7.47 -7.29
C GLY A 135 10.71 8.78 -7.34
N LEU A 136 9.60 8.86 -6.64
CA LEU A 136 8.76 10.07 -6.56
C LEU A 136 9.19 11.04 -5.46
N ASP A 137 10.08 10.64 -4.56
CA ASP A 137 10.46 11.46 -3.40
C ASP A 137 11.11 12.78 -3.79
N ARG A 138 10.59 13.88 -3.27
CA ARG A 138 11.05 15.26 -3.50
C ARG A 138 11.61 15.93 -2.24
N SER A 139 11.82 15.19 -1.17
CA SER A 139 12.34 15.72 0.11
C SER A 139 13.64 16.53 -0.10
N VAL A 140 14.54 16.03 -0.95
CA VAL A 140 15.81 16.71 -1.25
C VAL A 140 15.61 17.95 -2.11
N ALA A 141 14.61 17.96 -3.02
CA ALA A 141 14.33 19.12 -3.86
C ALA A 141 13.80 20.30 -3.05
N VAL A 142 12.95 20.04 -2.06
CA VAL A 142 12.42 21.06 -1.15
C VAL A 142 13.54 21.68 -0.33
N SER A 143 14.45 20.91 0.24
CA SER A 143 15.58 21.45 1.00
C SER A 143 16.54 22.30 0.15
N ARG A 144 16.69 22.01 -1.14
CA ARG A 144 17.48 22.86 -2.06
C ARG A 144 16.82 24.21 -2.37
N TYR A 145 15.50 24.27 -2.37
CA TYR A 145 14.76 25.53 -2.57
C TYR A 145 14.82 26.43 -1.35
N VAL A 146 14.69 25.87 -0.16
CA VAL A 146 14.77 26.64 1.11
C VAL A 146 16.18 27.24 1.31
N GLY A 147 17.23 26.51 0.95
CA GLY A 147 18.61 27.01 1.05
C GLY A 147 18.99 28.13 0.05
N ARG A 148 18.21 28.35 -1.01
CA ARG A 148 18.43 29.45 -1.95
C ARG A 148 17.95 30.82 -1.45
N ASP A 149 16.98 30.83 -0.57
CA ASP A 149 16.41 32.07 -0.03
C ASP A 149 17.23 32.64 1.15
N GLU A 150 18.14 31.85 1.72
CA GLU A 150 19.05 32.29 2.78
C GLU A 150 20.33 32.96 2.26
N GLU A 151 20.60 32.89 0.96
CA GLU A 151 21.77 33.53 0.31
C GLU A 151 21.44 34.89 -0.37
N ARG A 152 20.30 35.50 -0.05
CA ARG A 152 19.91 36.84 -0.47
C ARG A 152 19.74 37.74 0.75
#